data_db70d2123be96a7858f73d12fe74ed5f
#
_entry.id   db70d2123be96a7858f73d12fe74ed5f
#
_cell.length_a   1.000
_cell.length_b   1.000
_cell.length_c   1.000
_cell.angle_alpha   90.00
_cell.angle_beta   90.00
_cell.angle_gamma   90.00
#
_symmetry.space_group_name_H-M   'P 1'
#
loop_
_entity.id
_entity.type
_entity.pdbx_description
1 polymer ?
#
loop_
_entity_poly.entity_id
_entity_poly.type
_entity_poly.pdbx_seq_one_letter_code
_entity_poly.pdbx_strand_id
1 'polypeptide(L)'
;MDRDKRHKKVVRQRIIAFILTIFVLCIVSFGTVWGIIHLKETGFFDRLPKPKPKVEEEVTTEAVSEEDDSWIAVEKEVIKDDYADVDTSILSENETPAEEPDPEYDEEIESIIGNLDVEEKVAQLFIAQPEQVIDGSLTITQAGEKTKEALTLYPVGGLIYFDENLEDPEQTKEMLANTKEYILEACGIMPFLAADEEGGRVVRIAGNEAFEIENVAPMGEIGKESGMKASDDAYSAGEKIGDYMSELGFNLDFAPCADVLSDKTGEVIGDRSFGSDPEQVSKLAWQYASGLQEKGVTACYKHFPGHGSVEGDSHETTVSQNKTREELEASDLIPFRNAIENDVHMIMAGHISCPEITGDDVPASLSSVMLTDVLRDEMGYEGVIITDSFLMKAVTNTYPDPGEAAVAAIRAGADMVLMPADFHEAYNAVLSAVSSGDIEESRVDESLRRILKVKLGR
;
A
#
# COMPACT_ATOMS: atom_id res chain seq x y z
N MET A 1 -6.19 -2.84 -38.31
CA MET A 1 -7.15 -1.95 -39.00
C MET A 1 -8.53 -1.89 -38.31
N ASP A 2 -8.78 -2.73 -37.33
CA ASP A 2 -10.08 -2.77 -36.59
C ASP A 2 -10.00 -2.05 -35.22
N ARG A 3 -8.84 -2.01 -34.58
CA ARG A 3 -8.56 -1.34 -33.28
C ARG A 3 -8.77 0.20 -33.38
N ASP A 4 -8.25 0.84 -34.41
CA ASP A 4 -8.39 2.28 -34.67
C ASP A 4 -9.86 2.71 -34.89
N LYS A 5 -10.68 1.83 -35.45
CA LYS A 5 -12.12 2.09 -35.64
C LYS A 5 -12.91 1.96 -34.33
N ARG A 6 -12.52 1.02 -33.45
CA ARG A 6 -13.14 0.87 -32.12
C ARG A 6 -12.77 2.04 -31.24
N HIS A 7 -11.52 2.44 -31.19
CA HIS A 7 -11.05 3.58 -30.41
C HIS A 7 -11.78 4.88 -30.82
N LYS A 8 -11.87 5.19 -32.10
CA LYS A 8 -12.63 6.36 -32.60
C LYS A 8 -14.12 6.33 -32.26
N LYS A 9 -14.73 5.14 -32.17
CA LYS A 9 -16.15 5.01 -31.80
C LYS A 9 -16.32 5.29 -30.30
N VAL A 10 -15.47 4.76 -29.45
CA VAL A 10 -15.50 4.97 -27.99
C VAL A 10 -15.21 6.44 -27.64
N VAL A 11 -14.19 7.04 -28.21
CA VAL A 11 -13.88 8.48 -28.03
C VAL A 11 -15.06 9.35 -28.44
N ARG A 12 -15.71 9.06 -29.55
CA ARG A 12 -16.90 9.83 -29.99
C ARG A 12 -18.09 9.68 -29.04
N GLN A 13 -18.30 8.50 -28.46
CA GLN A 13 -19.35 8.29 -27.47
C GLN A 13 -19.03 9.02 -26.15
N ARG A 14 -17.78 9.05 -25.72
CA ARG A 14 -17.33 9.80 -24.54
C ARG A 14 -17.49 11.31 -24.71
N ILE A 15 -17.12 11.85 -25.85
CA ILE A 15 -17.34 13.29 -26.14
C ILE A 15 -18.83 13.64 -26.06
N ILE A 16 -19.71 12.78 -26.57
CA ILE A 16 -21.17 13.00 -26.49
C ILE A 16 -21.64 12.89 -25.03
N ALA A 17 -21.18 11.90 -24.27
CA ALA A 17 -21.52 11.75 -22.86
C ALA A 17 -21.04 12.94 -22.05
N PHE A 18 -19.78 13.37 -22.22
CA PHE A 18 -19.20 14.55 -21.58
C PHE A 18 -20.00 15.84 -21.85
N ILE A 19 -20.38 16.07 -23.10
CA ILE A 19 -21.23 17.24 -23.48
C ILE A 19 -22.60 17.16 -22.80
N LEU A 20 -23.21 15.97 -22.71
CA LEU A 20 -24.46 15.76 -22.00
C LEU A 20 -24.33 16.00 -20.51
N THR A 21 -23.25 15.52 -19.88
CA THR A 21 -22.98 15.73 -18.45
C THR A 21 -22.79 17.22 -18.14
N ILE A 22 -22.01 17.95 -18.94
CA ILE A 22 -21.88 19.42 -18.79
C ILE A 22 -23.24 20.11 -18.91
N PHE A 23 -24.07 19.69 -19.87
CA PHE A 23 -25.39 20.27 -20.06
C PHE A 23 -26.31 20.04 -18.86
N VAL A 24 -26.28 18.84 -18.27
CA VAL A 24 -27.03 18.51 -17.04
C VAL A 24 -26.50 19.30 -15.85
N LEU A 25 -25.19 19.41 -15.68
CA LEU A 25 -24.57 20.21 -14.62
C LEU A 25 -24.92 21.68 -14.72
N CYS A 26 -24.96 22.25 -15.93
CA CYS A 26 -25.41 23.63 -16.15
C CYS A 26 -26.88 23.83 -15.75
N ILE A 27 -27.77 22.86 -16.05
CA ILE A 27 -29.18 22.92 -15.66
C ILE A 27 -29.32 22.85 -14.14
N VAL A 28 -28.61 21.95 -13.47
CA VAL A 28 -28.64 21.78 -12.02
C VAL A 28 -28.09 23.03 -11.34
N SER A 29 -26.93 23.56 -11.80
CA SER A 29 -26.33 24.80 -11.28
C SER A 29 -27.25 26.01 -11.44
N PHE A 30 -27.91 26.14 -12.59
CA PHE A 30 -28.87 27.21 -12.82
C PHE A 30 -30.11 27.07 -11.92
N GLY A 31 -30.60 25.85 -11.74
CA GLY A 31 -31.71 25.53 -10.84
C GLY A 31 -31.40 25.83 -9.37
N THR A 32 -30.18 25.49 -8.91
CA THR A 32 -29.73 25.75 -7.52
C THR A 32 -29.55 27.24 -7.27
N VAL A 33 -28.91 27.98 -8.18
CA VAL A 33 -28.74 29.44 -8.07
C VAL A 33 -30.09 30.14 -8.07
N TRP A 34 -30.98 29.76 -8.97
CA TRP A 34 -32.35 30.30 -9.03
C TRP A 34 -33.14 29.99 -7.73
N GLY A 35 -33.03 28.77 -7.22
CA GLY A 35 -33.65 28.34 -5.95
C GLY A 35 -33.15 29.13 -4.75
N ILE A 36 -31.82 29.37 -4.65
CA ILE A 36 -31.21 30.18 -3.58
C ILE A 36 -31.69 31.65 -3.64
N ILE A 37 -31.73 32.22 -4.85
CA ILE A 37 -32.25 33.60 -5.05
C ILE A 37 -33.71 33.68 -4.60
N HIS A 38 -34.54 32.74 -4.98
CA HIS A 38 -35.95 32.70 -4.64
C HIS A 38 -36.18 32.52 -3.11
N LEU A 39 -35.38 31.65 -2.46
CA LEU A 39 -35.38 31.47 -1.00
C LEU A 39 -34.95 32.75 -0.24
N LYS A 40 -34.00 33.50 -0.81
CA LYS A 40 -33.57 34.80 -0.26
C LYS A 40 -34.65 35.87 -0.38
N GLU A 41 -35.33 35.94 -1.53
CA GLU A 41 -36.45 36.87 -1.75
C GLU A 41 -37.69 36.55 -0.87
N THR A 42 -37.89 35.29 -0.52
CA THR A 42 -39.00 34.85 0.35
C THR A 42 -38.72 35.01 1.87
N GLY A 43 -37.52 35.49 2.23
CA GLY A 43 -37.11 35.70 3.66
C GLY A 43 -36.95 34.39 4.43
N PHE A 44 -36.71 33.27 3.74
CA PHE A 44 -36.57 31.95 4.38
C PHE A 44 -35.41 31.91 5.36
N PHE A 45 -34.27 32.54 5.03
CA PHE A 45 -33.07 32.54 5.86
C PHE A 45 -33.22 33.40 7.15
N ASP A 46 -34.13 34.36 7.16
CA ASP A 46 -34.40 35.18 8.36
C ASP A 46 -35.17 34.44 9.44
N ARG A 47 -35.70 33.23 9.11
CA ARG A 47 -36.49 32.38 10.01
C ARG A 47 -35.67 31.28 10.69
N LEU A 48 -34.39 31.14 10.34
CA LEU A 48 -33.49 30.13 10.94
C LEU A 48 -32.96 30.61 12.29
N PRO A 49 -32.87 29.73 13.32
CA PRO A 49 -32.32 30.11 14.63
C PRO A 49 -30.83 30.44 14.52
N LYS A 50 -30.44 31.60 15.05
CA LYS A 50 -29.04 32.05 15.08
C LYS A 50 -28.23 31.19 16.06
N PRO A 51 -26.98 30.79 15.70
CA PRO A 51 -26.10 30.07 16.62
C PRO A 51 -25.78 30.93 17.85
N LYS A 52 -25.76 30.28 19.03
CA LYS A 52 -25.38 30.94 20.31
C LYS A 52 -23.87 31.23 20.30
N PRO A 53 -23.41 32.37 20.86
CA PRO A 53 -22.00 32.70 20.99
C PRO A 53 -21.28 31.70 21.91
N LYS A 54 -20.08 31.26 21.53
CA LYS A 54 -19.17 30.47 22.36
C LYS A 54 -18.70 31.36 23.54
N VAL A 55 -18.79 30.80 24.74
CA VAL A 55 -18.19 31.37 25.93
C VAL A 55 -16.70 31.03 25.91
N GLU A 56 -15.83 32.03 25.89
CA GLU A 56 -14.40 31.88 26.11
C GLU A 56 -14.15 31.65 27.60
N GLU A 57 -13.60 30.53 28.00
CA GLU A 57 -13.04 30.33 29.35
C GLU A 57 -11.63 30.91 29.39
N GLU A 58 -11.42 31.90 30.24
CA GLU A 58 -10.09 32.40 30.58
C GLU A 58 -9.31 31.34 31.38
N VAL A 59 -8.18 30.88 30.81
CA VAL A 59 -7.21 30.08 31.54
C VAL A 59 -6.25 31.01 32.29
N THR A 60 -6.36 31.04 33.59
CA THR A 60 -5.40 31.72 34.49
C THR A 60 -4.13 30.88 34.61
N THR A 61 -3.02 31.45 34.19
CA THR A 61 -1.67 30.92 34.43
C THR A 61 -1.25 31.22 35.87
N GLU A 62 -1.06 30.18 36.68
CA GLU A 62 -0.27 30.28 37.92
C GLU A 62 1.16 29.79 37.66
N ALA A 63 2.09 30.67 38.00
CA ALA A 63 3.53 30.42 37.95
C ALA A 63 3.94 29.50 39.11
N VAL A 64 4.73 28.45 38.82
CA VAL A 64 5.47 27.68 39.82
C VAL A 64 6.97 27.88 39.58
N SER A 65 7.63 28.25 40.68
CA SER A 65 9.00 28.65 40.84
C SER A 65 10.02 27.53 40.65
N GLU A 66 11.21 27.96 40.22
CA GLU A 66 12.48 27.23 40.19
C GLU A 66 12.88 26.68 41.57
N GLU A 67 13.66 25.63 41.51
CA GLU A 67 14.78 25.14 42.31
C GLU A 67 14.67 23.64 42.60
N ASP A 68 15.55 22.79 42.07
CA ASP A 68 16.71 22.24 42.79
C ASP A 68 17.61 21.36 41.89
N ASP A 69 18.86 21.79 41.76
CA ASP A 69 19.95 21.02 41.15
C ASP A 69 20.49 20.00 42.16
N SER A 70 20.48 18.71 41.89
CA SER A 70 21.40 17.79 42.53
C SER A 70 21.91 16.72 41.58
N TRP A 71 23.17 16.87 41.24
CA TRP A 71 24.01 15.93 40.52
C TRP A 71 24.23 14.64 41.33
N ILE A 72 23.98 13.47 40.75
CA ILE A 72 24.59 12.23 41.20
C ILE A 72 25.29 11.60 39.98
N ALA A 73 26.62 11.66 40.01
CA ALA A 73 27.50 10.92 39.13
C ALA A 73 27.48 9.43 39.54
N VAL A 74 27.13 8.56 38.61
CA VAL A 74 27.37 7.11 38.75
C VAL A 74 28.51 6.74 37.83
N GLU A 75 29.56 6.23 38.47
CA GLU A 75 30.78 5.74 37.83
C GLU A 75 30.49 4.57 36.89
N LYS A 76 31.12 4.61 35.72
CA LYS A 76 31.20 3.49 34.78
C LYS A 76 32.13 2.42 35.33
N GLU A 77 31.61 1.28 35.74
CA GLU A 77 32.38 0.06 35.86
C GLU A 77 32.47 -0.64 34.50
N VAL A 78 33.68 -0.74 34.01
CA VAL A 78 34.05 -1.45 32.78
C VAL A 78 34.10 -2.95 33.14
N ILE A 79 33.16 -3.74 32.68
CA ILE A 79 33.32 -5.20 32.66
C ILE A 79 34.05 -5.59 31.38
N LYS A 80 35.31 -6.03 31.57
CA LYS A 80 36.14 -6.63 30.53
C LYS A 80 35.98 -8.13 30.54
N ASP A 81 35.81 -8.64 29.30
CA ASP A 81 36.22 -9.95 28.82
C ASP A 81 35.66 -11.22 29.47
N ASP A 82 34.84 -11.93 28.66
CA ASP A 82 35.04 -13.38 28.44
C ASP A 82 34.14 -13.86 27.27
N TYR A 83 34.50 -13.51 26.03
CA TYR A 83 34.07 -14.21 24.81
C TYR A 83 35.24 -14.28 23.82
N ALA A 84 36.27 -15.06 24.18
CA ALA A 84 37.21 -15.60 23.24
C ALA A 84 36.88 -17.08 23.08
N ASP A 85 36.46 -17.46 21.88
CA ASP A 85 36.28 -18.77 21.25
C ASP A 85 34.85 -19.02 20.76
N VAL A 86 34.38 -18.19 19.81
CA VAL A 86 33.37 -18.61 18.84
C VAL A 86 34.11 -18.71 17.50
N ASP A 87 34.16 -19.93 16.97
CA ASP A 87 34.72 -20.21 15.65
C ASP A 87 33.82 -19.57 14.60
N THR A 88 34.26 -18.42 14.05
CA THR A 88 33.59 -17.68 13.00
C THR A 88 33.79 -18.26 11.60
N SER A 89 34.41 -19.43 11.49
CA SER A 89 34.67 -20.08 10.18
C SER A 89 33.43 -20.76 9.55
N ILE A 90 32.30 -20.78 10.26
CA ILE A 90 31.03 -21.38 9.75
C ILE A 90 30.10 -20.33 9.12
N LEU A 91 30.41 -19.03 9.25
CA LEU A 91 29.55 -17.94 8.70
C LEU A 91 29.99 -17.43 7.32
N SER A 92 30.99 -18.04 6.67
CA SER A 92 31.56 -17.55 5.42
C SER A 92 31.32 -18.43 4.18
N GLU A 93 30.33 -19.31 4.17
CA GLU A 93 30.08 -20.17 3.00
C GLU A 93 28.64 -20.16 2.47
N ASN A 94 27.93 -19.05 2.53
CA ASN A 94 26.72 -18.84 1.70
C ASN A 94 26.54 -17.37 1.35
N GLU A 95 27.57 -16.70 0.88
CA GLU A 95 27.38 -15.56 -0.02
C GLU A 95 27.02 -16.17 -1.39
N THR A 96 25.75 -16.28 -1.69
CA THR A 96 25.27 -16.33 -3.07
C THR A 96 25.79 -15.04 -3.72
N PRO A 97 26.64 -15.08 -4.75
CA PRO A 97 27.05 -13.87 -5.44
C PRO A 97 25.77 -13.17 -5.91
N ALA A 98 25.63 -11.88 -5.67
CA ALA A 98 24.62 -11.08 -6.33
C ALA A 98 24.69 -11.41 -7.82
N GLU A 99 23.61 -11.93 -8.40
CA GLU A 99 23.56 -12.24 -9.82
C GLU A 99 23.84 -10.94 -10.57
N GLU A 100 24.88 -10.96 -11.42
CA GLU A 100 25.14 -9.83 -12.32
C GLU A 100 23.86 -9.61 -13.16
N PRO A 101 23.43 -8.34 -13.37
CA PRO A 101 22.21 -8.05 -14.14
C PRO A 101 22.32 -8.77 -15.49
N ASP A 102 21.29 -9.58 -15.79
CA ASP A 102 21.19 -10.31 -17.05
C ASP A 102 20.78 -9.32 -18.17
N PRO A 103 21.67 -8.95 -19.09
CA PRO A 103 21.38 -7.94 -20.11
C PRO A 103 20.22 -8.34 -21.02
N GLU A 104 19.96 -9.64 -21.25
CA GLU A 104 18.86 -10.13 -22.09
C GLU A 104 17.50 -9.86 -21.41
N TYR A 105 17.48 -9.90 -20.09
CA TYR A 105 16.30 -9.64 -19.29
C TYR A 105 15.94 -8.15 -19.22
N ASP A 106 16.92 -7.27 -19.07
CA ASP A 106 16.69 -5.82 -19.11
C ASP A 106 16.19 -5.41 -20.51
N GLU A 107 16.67 -6.02 -21.59
CA GLU A 107 16.17 -5.80 -22.95
C GLU A 107 14.70 -6.25 -23.10
N GLU A 108 14.28 -7.34 -22.46
CA GLU A 108 12.89 -7.78 -22.45
C GLU A 108 11.97 -6.77 -21.76
N ILE A 109 12.34 -6.28 -20.56
CA ILE A 109 11.58 -5.26 -19.82
C ILE A 109 11.46 -3.99 -20.66
N GLU A 110 12.56 -3.47 -21.20
CA GLU A 110 12.54 -2.27 -22.05
C GLU A 110 11.68 -2.46 -23.29
N SER A 111 11.70 -3.67 -23.88
CA SER A 111 10.83 -4.01 -25.01
C SER A 111 9.35 -4.01 -24.64
N ILE A 112 8.99 -4.53 -23.46
CA ILE A 112 7.62 -4.50 -22.95
C ILE A 112 7.18 -3.04 -22.75
N ILE A 113 7.97 -2.23 -22.04
CA ILE A 113 7.68 -0.81 -21.76
C ILE A 113 7.53 -0.02 -23.07
N GLY A 114 8.43 -0.25 -24.03
CA GLY A 114 8.40 0.43 -25.33
C GLY A 114 7.20 0.08 -26.21
N ASN A 115 6.49 -1.00 -25.93
CA ASN A 115 5.28 -1.42 -26.66
C ASN A 115 3.97 -0.89 -26.03
N LEU A 116 4.02 -0.36 -24.81
CA LEU A 116 2.87 0.22 -24.13
C LEU A 116 2.62 1.66 -24.59
N ASP A 117 1.36 2.05 -24.73
CA ASP A 117 1.01 3.46 -24.80
C ASP A 117 0.97 4.08 -23.38
N VAL A 118 0.89 5.42 -23.32
CA VAL A 118 0.94 6.13 -22.03
C VAL A 118 -0.25 5.78 -21.13
N GLU A 119 -1.40 5.50 -21.72
CA GLU A 119 -2.62 5.08 -21.04
C GLU A 119 -2.42 3.70 -20.38
N GLU A 120 -1.82 2.76 -21.10
CA GLU A 120 -1.48 1.43 -20.59
C GLU A 120 -0.41 1.52 -19.49
N LYS A 121 0.63 2.34 -19.69
CA LYS A 121 1.68 2.59 -18.68
C LYS A 121 1.10 3.11 -17.38
N VAL A 122 0.25 4.13 -17.43
CA VAL A 122 -0.38 4.73 -16.26
C VAL A 122 -1.32 3.73 -15.56
N ALA A 123 -2.06 2.91 -16.31
CA ALA A 123 -2.94 1.91 -15.71
C ALA A 123 -2.16 0.88 -14.86
N GLN A 124 -0.93 0.54 -15.26
CA GLN A 124 -0.09 -0.39 -14.52
C GLN A 124 0.37 0.13 -13.15
N LEU A 125 0.25 1.42 -12.87
CA LEU A 125 0.60 2.02 -11.57
C LEU A 125 -0.49 1.85 -10.51
N PHE A 126 -1.59 1.14 -10.80
CA PHE A 126 -2.71 0.99 -9.88
C PHE A 126 -2.99 -0.47 -9.55
N ILE A 127 -3.25 -0.73 -8.25
CA ILE A 127 -3.98 -1.90 -7.77
C ILE A 127 -5.31 -1.40 -7.21
N ALA A 128 -6.42 -1.87 -7.75
CA ALA A 128 -7.77 -1.42 -7.40
C ALA A 128 -8.69 -2.61 -7.08
N GLN A 129 -9.84 -2.34 -6.45
CA GLN A 129 -10.90 -3.34 -6.36
C GLN A 129 -11.58 -3.51 -7.73
N PRO A 130 -12.10 -4.70 -8.06
CA PRO A 130 -12.88 -4.90 -9.29
C PRO A 130 -14.00 -3.87 -9.47
N GLU A 131 -14.71 -3.54 -8.39
CA GLU A 131 -15.81 -2.59 -8.33
C GLU A 131 -15.40 -1.18 -8.74
N GLN A 132 -14.17 -0.76 -8.38
CA GLN A 132 -13.65 0.56 -8.70
C GLN A 132 -13.35 0.71 -10.19
N VAL A 133 -12.82 -0.35 -10.82
CA VAL A 133 -12.46 -0.34 -12.25
C VAL A 133 -13.70 -0.45 -13.14
N ILE A 134 -14.71 -1.23 -12.70
CA ILE A 134 -15.95 -1.47 -13.46
C ILE A 134 -16.93 -0.31 -13.31
N ASP A 135 -16.69 0.62 -12.38
CA ASP A 135 -17.64 1.69 -12.00
C ASP A 135 -19.00 1.10 -11.54
N GLY A 136 -18.92 0.13 -10.61
CA GLY A 136 -20.05 -0.62 -10.10
C GLY A 136 -20.31 -0.40 -8.62
N SER A 137 -21.58 -0.32 -8.23
CA SER A 137 -22.00 -0.28 -6.82
C SER A 137 -22.32 -1.67 -6.25
N LEU A 138 -22.09 -2.72 -7.02
CA LEU A 138 -22.40 -4.11 -6.64
C LEU A 138 -21.08 -4.87 -6.46
N THR A 139 -21.02 -5.70 -5.46
CA THR A 139 -19.92 -6.64 -5.25
C THR A 139 -19.70 -7.53 -6.48
N ILE A 140 -18.47 -7.61 -6.94
CA ILE A 140 -18.09 -8.40 -8.10
C ILE A 140 -17.60 -9.78 -7.64
N THR A 141 -18.39 -10.80 -7.94
CA THR A 141 -18.04 -12.21 -7.67
C THR A 141 -17.77 -13.00 -8.95
N GLN A 142 -17.80 -12.34 -10.12
CA GLN A 142 -17.53 -12.98 -11.42
C GLN A 142 -16.86 -11.99 -12.37
N ALA A 143 -15.77 -12.42 -13.01
CA ALA A 143 -15.14 -11.67 -14.09
C ALA A 143 -15.84 -12.01 -15.42
N GLY A 144 -16.91 -11.26 -15.72
CA GLY A 144 -17.73 -11.40 -16.94
C GLY A 144 -17.39 -10.37 -18.02
N GLU A 145 -18.33 -10.18 -18.98
CA GLU A 145 -18.16 -9.26 -20.12
C GLU A 145 -17.89 -7.80 -19.68
N LYS A 146 -18.56 -7.30 -18.63
CA LYS A 146 -18.33 -5.95 -18.12
C LYS A 146 -16.92 -5.79 -17.55
N THR A 147 -16.43 -6.80 -16.84
CA THR A 147 -15.06 -6.85 -16.35
C THR A 147 -14.10 -6.83 -17.52
N LYS A 148 -14.34 -7.63 -18.56
CA LYS A 148 -13.53 -7.64 -19.77
C LYS A 148 -13.51 -6.28 -20.47
N GLU A 149 -14.66 -5.64 -20.63
CA GLU A 149 -14.74 -4.30 -21.21
C GLU A 149 -13.96 -3.27 -20.40
N ALA A 150 -14.08 -3.28 -19.08
CA ALA A 150 -13.38 -2.36 -18.18
C ALA A 150 -11.87 -2.59 -18.21
N LEU A 151 -11.41 -3.84 -18.05
CA LEU A 151 -9.98 -4.19 -18.05
C LEU A 151 -9.31 -4.05 -19.43
N THR A 152 -10.09 -4.08 -20.51
CA THR A 152 -9.58 -3.73 -21.85
C THR A 152 -9.31 -2.23 -22.00
N LEU A 153 -10.07 -1.39 -21.29
CA LEU A 153 -9.86 0.06 -21.28
C LEU A 153 -8.80 0.50 -20.27
N TYR A 154 -8.79 -0.16 -19.14
CA TYR A 154 -7.93 0.11 -17.99
C TYR A 154 -7.21 -1.18 -17.59
N PRO A 155 -6.17 -1.58 -18.31
CA PRO A 155 -5.38 -2.77 -17.96
C PRO A 155 -4.52 -2.46 -16.74
N VAL A 156 -5.17 -2.44 -15.55
CA VAL A 156 -4.53 -2.08 -14.28
C VAL A 156 -3.38 -3.03 -13.91
N GLY A 157 -2.42 -2.51 -13.13
CA GLY A 157 -1.29 -3.27 -12.62
C GLY A 157 -1.70 -4.47 -11.77
N GLY A 158 -2.86 -4.39 -11.11
CA GLY A 158 -3.43 -5.50 -10.37
C GLY A 158 -4.83 -5.24 -9.84
N LEU A 159 -5.44 -6.29 -9.31
CA LEU A 159 -6.69 -6.21 -8.56
C LEU A 159 -6.51 -6.83 -7.16
N ILE A 160 -7.11 -6.20 -6.15
CA ILE A 160 -7.22 -6.72 -4.79
C ILE A 160 -8.66 -7.21 -4.55
N TYR A 161 -8.78 -8.37 -3.91
CA TYR A 161 -10.06 -9.02 -3.61
C TYR A 161 -10.25 -9.13 -2.09
N PHE A 162 -11.49 -8.90 -1.66
CA PHE A 162 -11.91 -9.03 -0.28
C PHE A 162 -12.85 -10.23 -0.10
N ASP A 163 -13.18 -10.56 1.13
CA ASP A 163 -14.05 -11.69 1.48
C ASP A 163 -15.41 -11.66 0.77
N GLU A 164 -15.96 -10.47 0.52
CA GLU A 164 -17.22 -10.31 -0.24
C GLU A 164 -17.10 -10.69 -1.72
N ASN A 165 -15.89 -10.75 -2.29
CA ASN A 165 -15.67 -11.18 -3.68
C ASN A 165 -15.55 -12.71 -3.79
N LEU A 166 -15.29 -13.42 -2.68
CA LEU A 166 -14.87 -14.81 -2.64
C LEU A 166 -16.00 -15.71 -2.11
N GLU A 167 -16.70 -16.41 -3.00
CA GLU A 167 -17.82 -17.29 -2.63
C GLU A 167 -17.34 -18.71 -2.26
N ASP A 168 -16.49 -19.31 -3.09
CA ASP A 168 -15.91 -20.64 -2.92
C ASP A 168 -14.66 -20.80 -3.81
N PRO A 169 -13.87 -21.90 -3.67
CA PRO A 169 -12.66 -22.12 -4.45
C PRO A 169 -12.87 -22.17 -5.96
N GLU A 170 -13.97 -22.74 -6.46
CA GLU A 170 -14.23 -22.89 -7.89
C GLU A 170 -14.57 -21.54 -8.53
N GLN A 171 -15.49 -20.78 -7.90
CA GLN A 171 -15.81 -19.41 -8.31
C GLN A 171 -14.58 -18.51 -8.30
N THR A 172 -13.78 -18.58 -7.24
CA THR A 172 -12.57 -17.75 -7.09
C THR A 172 -11.56 -18.05 -8.20
N LYS A 173 -11.24 -19.34 -8.44
CA LYS A 173 -10.32 -19.74 -9.52
C LYS A 173 -10.79 -19.26 -10.89
N GLU A 174 -12.09 -19.38 -11.20
CA GLU A 174 -12.64 -18.92 -12.47
C GLU A 174 -12.56 -17.40 -12.61
N MET A 175 -12.93 -16.66 -11.55
CA MET A 175 -12.87 -15.20 -11.54
C MET A 175 -11.44 -14.68 -11.73
N LEU A 176 -10.46 -15.22 -11.00
CA LEU A 176 -9.06 -14.82 -11.11
C LEU A 176 -8.46 -15.20 -12.47
N ALA A 177 -8.76 -16.38 -13.00
CA ALA A 177 -8.30 -16.82 -14.31
C ALA A 177 -8.83 -15.90 -15.42
N ASN A 178 -10.13 -15.55 -15.40
CA ASN A 178 -10.72 -14.65 -16.38
C ASN A 178 -10.13 -13.23 -16.27
N THR A 179 -9.95 -12.73 -15.06
CA THR A 179 -9.31 -11.42 -14.82
C THR A 179 -7.91 -11.36 -15.42
N LYS A 180 -7.10 -12.39 -15.13
CA LYS A 180 -5.76 -12.54 -15.68
C LYS A 180 -5.77 -12.56 -17.22
N GLU A 181 -6.64 -13.37 -17.81
CA GLU A 181 -6.77 -13.46 -19.26
C GLU A 181 -7.12 -12.12 -19.90
N TYR A 182 -8.07 -11.37 -19.31
CA TYR A 182 -8.51 -10.10 -19.88
C TYR A 182 -7.41 -9.02 -19.86
N ILE A 183 -6.62 -8.93 -18.78
CA ILE A 183 -5.50 -7.99 -18.71
C ILE A 183 -4.37 -8.42 -19.64
N LEU A 184 -4.02 -9.71 -19.70
CA LEU A 184 -3.04 -10.24 -20.65
C LEU A 184 -3.44 -10.00 -22.11
N GLU A 185 -4.73 -10.16 -22.47
CA GLU A 185 -5.22 -9.85 -23.81
C GLU A 185 -5.16 -8.34 -24.13
N ALA A 186 -5.28 -7.49 -23.10
CA ALA A 186 -5.30 -6.04 -23.25
C ALA A 186 -3.91 -5.45 -23.47
N CYS A 187 -2.94 -5.75 -22.60
CA CYS A 187 -1.61 -5.11 -22.58
C CYS A 187 -0.43 -6.10 -22.62
N GLY A 188 -0.66 -7.40 -22.51
CA GLY A 188 0.39 -8.41 -22.52
C GLY A 188 1.14 -8.60 -21.19
N ILE A 189 0.72 -7.92 -20.12
CA ILE A 189 1.37 -7.95 -18.80
C ILE A 189 0.51 -8.74 -17.82
N MET A 190 1.15 -9.63 -17.04
CA MET A 190 0.50 -10.35 -15.95
C MET A 190 0.04 -9.37 -14.86
N PRO A 191 -1.24 -9.39 -14.43
CA PRO A 191 -1.65 -8.56 -13.29
C PRO A 191 -1.17 -9.13 -11.96
N PHE A 192 -1.03 -8.28 -10.94
CA PHE A 192 -1.11 -8.71 -9.57
C PHE A 192 -2.56 -9.06 -9.23
N LEU A 193 -2.76 -10.25 -8.65
CA LEU A 193 -4.04 -10.70 -8.09
C LEU A 193 -3.82 -10.88 -6.60
N ALA A 194 -4.33 -9.93 -5.81
CA ALA A 194 -3.91 -9.71 -4.44
C ALA A 194 -5.03 -9.93 -3.42
N ALA A 195 -4.64 -10.26 -2.19
CA ALA A 195 -5.47 -10.23 -1.01
C ALA A 195 -4.63 -9.81 0.22
N ASP A 196 -5.30 -9.50 1.35
CA ASP A 196 -4.69 -9.42 2.68
C ASP A 196 -4.93 -10.74 3.40
N GLU A 197 -4.00 -11.65 3.35
CA GLU A 197 -4.11 -12.99 3.95
C GLU A 197 -2.99 -13.19 4.98
N GLU A 198 -2.96 -12.34 6.04
CA GLU A 198 -1.89 -12.33 7.03
C GLU A 198 -1.90 -13.54 7.98
N GLY A 199 -3.05 -14.23 8.05
CA GLY A 199 -3.36 -15.18 9.12
C GLY A 199 -4.00 -14.50 10.34
N GLY A 200 -4.33 -15.29 11.36
CA GLY A 200 -5.02 -14.79 12.55
C GLY A 200 -6.35 -14.11 12.21
N ARG A 201 -6.48 -12.84 12.54
CA ARG A 201 -7.71 -12.06 12.33
C ARG A 201 -7.80 -11.34 10.97
N VAL A 202 -6.70 -11.27 10.23
CA VAL A 202 -6.68 -10.62 8.91
C VAL A 202 -6.55 -11.71 7.85
N VAL A 203 -7.67 -12.18 7.39
CA VAL A 203 -7.81 -13.23 6.39
C VAL A 203 -9.04 -12.95 5.52
N ARG A 204 -8.98 -13.33 4.25
CA ARG A 204 -10.08 -13.26 3.30
C ARG A 204 -10.51 -14.65 2.85
N ILE A 205 -9.54 -15.54 2.69
CA ILE A 205 -9.70 -16.90 2.16
C ILE A 205 -9.93 -17.87 3.31
N ALA A 206 -8.98 -18.00 4.24
CA ALA A 206 -9.09 -18.92 5.37
C ALA A 206 -10.17 -18.52 6.40
N GLY A 207 -10.68 -17.28 6.33
CA GLY A 207 -11.83 -16.82 7.14
C GLY A 207 -13.18 -17.26 6.59
N ASN A 208 -13.25 -17.72 5.34
CA ASN A 208 -14.49 -18.16 4.69
C ASN A 208 -14.61 -19.70 4.75
N GLU A 209 -15.64 -20.18 5.47
CA GLU A 209 -15.88 -21.62 5.70
C GLU A 209 -16.03 -22.43 4.39
N ALA A 210 -16.45 -21.80 3.27
CA ALA A 210 -16.61 -22.48 1.99
C ALA A 210 -15.28 -22.98 1.38
N PHE A 211 -14.14 -22.42 1.82
CA PHE A 211 -12.82 -22.86 1.35
C PHE A 211 -12.28 -24.08 2.11
N GLU A 212 -12.87 -24.40 3.26
CA GLU A 212 -12.44 -25.52 4.12
C GLU A 212 -10.93 -25.46 4.47
N ILE A 213 -10.35 -24.25 4.54
CA ILE A 213 -8.94 -24.00 4.85
C ILE A 213 -8.82 -23.65 6.34
N GLU A 214 -7.96 -24.39 7.05
CA GLU A 214 -7.61 -24.04 8.42
C GLU A 214 -6.71 -22.82 8.46
N ASN A 215 -7.15 -21.76 9.13
CA ASN A 215 -6.37 -20.53 9.29
C ASN A 215 -5.05 -20.80 10.05
N VAL A 216 -4.04 -20.00 9.77
CA VAL A 216 -2.79 -20.00 10.56
C VAL A 216 -2.96 -19.16 11.83
N ALA A 217 -2.14 -19.44 12.84
CA ALA A 217 -2.15 -18.67 14.09
C ALA A 217 -1.79 -17.18 13.82
N PRO A 218 -2.29 -16.25 14.66
CA PRO A 218 -1.82 -14.87 14.61
C PRO A 218 -0.30 -14.81 14.78
N MET A 219 0.36 -13.90 14.05
CA MET A 219 1.82 -13.75 14.09
C MET A 219 2.34 -13.44 15.50
N GLY A 220 1.54 -12.74 16.31
CA GLY A 220 1.86 -12.49 17.72
C GLY A 220 1.91 -13.76 18.60
N GLU A 221 1.22 -14.85 18.23
CA GLU A 221 1.38 -16.13 18.93
C GLU A 221 2.69 -16.81 18.51
N ILE A 222 3.05 -16.77 17.23
CA ILE A 222 4.34 -17.26 16.72
C ILE A 222 5.49 -16.49 17.36
N GLY A 223 5.36 -15.18 17.48
CA GLY A 223 6.35 -14.30 18.11
C GLY A 223 6.55 -14.49 19.62
N LYS A 224 5.67 -15.22 20.32
CA LYS A 224 5.91 -15.63 21.72
C LYS A 224 6.88 -16.81 21.86
N GLU A 225 7.06 -17.56 20.79
CA GLU A 225 8.05 -18.61 20.72
C GLU A 225 9.45 -17.99 20.48
N SER A 226 10.49 -18.80 20.57
CA SER A 226 11.87 -18.33 20.40
C SER A 226 12.73 -19.33 19.63
N GLY A 227 13.84 -18.85 19.10
CA GLY A 227 14.86 -19.65 18.42
C GLY A 227 14.35 -20.26 17.10
N MET A 228 14.78 -21.50 16.82
CA MET A 228 14.44 -22.19 15.57
C MET A 228 12.94 -22.46 15.44
N LYS A 229 12.27 -22.79 16.54
CA LYS A 229 10.83 -23.08 16.50
C LYS A 229 10.02 -21.91 15.96
N ALA A 230 10.26 -20.71 16.46
CA ALA A 230 9.58 -19.51 15.96
C ALA A 230 9.85 -19.27 14.47
N SER A 231 11.09 -19.51 14.03
CA SER A 231 11.48 -19.37 12.62
C SER A 231 10.77 -20.38 11.72
N ASP A 232 10.76 -21.66 12.15
CA ASP A 232 10.09 -22.74 11.42
C ASP A 232 8.58 -22.52 11.36
N ASP A 233 7.96 -22.05 12.47
CA ASP A 233 6.53 -21.77 12.53
C ASP A 233 6.16 -20.57 11.62
N ALA A 234 6.99 -19.51 11.60
CA ALA A 234 6.77 -18.36 10.72
C ALA A 234 6.90 -18.72 9.22
N TYR A 235 7.94 -19.49 8.87
CA TYR A 235 8.12 -20.00 7.51
C TYR A 235 6.93 -20.90 7.10
N SER A 236 6.54 -21.85 7.97
CA SER A 236 5.42 -22.75 7.70
C SER A 236 4.08 -22.03 7.56
N ALA A 237 3.90 -20.90 8.28
CA ALA A 237 2.72 -20.04 8.12
C ALA A 237 2.67 -19.42 6.73
N GLY A 238 3.77 -18.80 6.30
CA GLY A 238 3.89 -18.25 4.95
C GLY A 238 3.77 -19.30 3.84
N GLU A 239 4.43 -20.46 4.02
CA GLU A 239 4.33 -21.59 3.11
C GLU A 239 2.89 -22.08 2.93
N LYS A 240 2.15 -22.26 4.05
CA LYS A 240 0.75 -22.71 4.03
C LYS A 240 -0.16 -21.70 3.32
N ILE A 241 0.00 -20.41 3.61
CA ILE A 241 -0.76 -19.33 2.96
C ILE A 241 -0.42 -19.28 1.46
N GLY A 242 0.85 -19.32 1.12
CA GLY A 242 1.31 -19.33 -0.27
C GLY A 242 0.76 -20.50 -1.07
N ASP A 243 0.69 -21.70 -0.49
CA ASP A 243 0.17 -22.89 -1.14
C ASP A 243 -1.28 -22.69 -1.62
N TYR A 244 -2.21 -22.29 -0.72
CA TYR A 244 -3.60 -22.15 -1.13
C TYR A 244 -3.85 -20.88 -1.95
N MET A 245 -3.13 -19.78 -1.70
CA MET A 245 -3.24 -18.57 -2.51
C MET A 245 -2.82 -18.84 -3.96
N SER A 246 -1.67 -19.47 -4.17
CA SER A 246 -1.19 -19.83 -5.52
C SER A 246 -2.09 -20.83 -6.22
N GLU A 247 -2.62 -21.83 -5.48
CA GLU A 247 -3.59 -22.80 -6.02
C GLU A 247 -4.89 -22.12 -6.50
N LEU A 248 -5.34 -21.08 -5.81
CA LEU A 248 -6.51 -20.30 -6.21
C LEU A 248 -6.22 -19.34 -7.37
N GLY A 249 -4.96 -19.00 -7.61
CA GLY A 249 -4.53 -18.09 -8.67
C GLY A 249 -4.11 -16.69 -8.21
N PHE A 250 -4.03 -16.44 -6.90
CA PHE A 250 -3.42 -15.24 -6.34
C PHE A 250 -1.89 -15.29 -6.51
N ASN A 251 -1.25 -14.14 -6.67
CA ASN A 251 0.21 -14.03 -6.83
C ASN A 251 0.82 -12.87 -6.00
N LEU A 252 0.01 -12.20 -5.18
CA LEU A 252 0.45 -11.15 -4.25
C LEU A 252 -0.34 -11.26 -2.95
N ASP A 253 0.38 -11.26 -1.83
CA ASP A 253 -0.20 -11.12 -0.49
C ASP A 253 0.32 -9.83 0.16
N PHE A 254 -0.57 -8.98 0.66
CA PHE A 254 -0.19 -7.83 1.46
C PHE A 254 0.17 -8.27 2.89
N ALA A 255 1.20 -9.09 2.99
CA ALA A 255 1.80 -9.64 4.19
C ALA A 255 3.31 -9.89 3.95
N PRO A 256 4.13 -9.91 5.01
CA PRO A 256 3.82 -9.85 6.44
C PRO A 256 3.63 -8.44 7.00
N CYS A 257 2.95 -8.36 8.17
CA CYS A 257 2.99 -7.19 9.03
C CYS A 257 4.34 -7.17 9.76
N ALA A 258 5.25 -6.30 9.31
CA ALA A 258 6.62 -6.15 9.83
C ALA A 258 6.74 -5.05 10.89
N ASP A 259 5.61 -4.56 11.41
CA ASP A 259 5.55 -3.52 12.44
C ASP A 259 6.08 -4.02 13.78
N VAL A 260 6.93 -3.21 14.43
CA VAL A 260 7.48 -3.51 15.76
C VAL A 260 6.58 -2.90 16.83
N LEU A 261 6.06 -3.72 17.74
CA LEU A 261 5.17 -3.26 18.80
C LEU A 261 5.89 -2.40 19.85
N SER A 262 5.17 -1.48 20.46
CA SER A 262 5.61 -0.70 21.61
C SER A 262 4.49 -0.62 22.65
N ASP A 263 4.76 -0.02 23.82
CA ASP A 263 3.73 0.26 24.83
C ASP A 263 2.60 1.19 24.34
N LYS A 264 2.83 1.87 23.21
CA LYS A 264 1.87 2.77 22.57
C LYS A 264 1.07 2.15 21.45
N THR A 265 1.39 0.91 21.08
CA THR A 265 0.74 0.22 19.96
C THR A 265 -0.76 0.10 20.19
N GLY A 266 -1.54 0.59 19.23
CA GLY A 266 -2.98 0.41 19.19
C GLY A 266 -3.40 -1.01 18.82
N GLU A 267 -4.70 -1.32 19.01
CA GLU A 267 -5.29 -2.62 18.67
C GLU A 267 -5.26 -2.92 17.17
N VAL A 268 -5.03 -1.90 16.32
CA VAL A 268 -4.98 -2.03 14.86
C VAL A 268 -3.89 -3.00 14.41
N ILE A 269 -2.68 -2.89 14.98
CA ILE A 269 -1.59 -3.83 14.71
C ILE A 269 -1.70 -5.03 15.65
N GLY A 270 -1.56 -4.84 16.94
CA GLY A 270 -1.77 -5.88 17.94
C GLY A 270 -1.09 -7.21 17.58
N ASP A 271 -1.88 -8.28 17.54
CA ASP A 271 -1.44 -9.65 17.27
C ASP A 271 -1.10 -9.95 15.79
N ARG A 272 -1.24 -8.97 14.88
CA ARG A 272 -0.75 -9.08 13.51
C ARG A 272 0.78 -9.06 13.43
N SER A 273 1.43 -8.34 14.38
CA SER A 273 2.89 -8.26 14.49
C SER A 273 3.48 -9.47 15.21
N PHE A 274 4.73 -9.82 14.89
CA PHE A 274 5.52 -10.83 15.58
C PHE A 274 6.00 -10.41 16.97
N GLY A 275 5.85 -9.15 17.39
CA GLY A 275 6.18 -8.68 18.73
C GLY A 275 6.85 -7.33 18.82
N SER A 276 7.58 -7.12 19.95
CA SER A 276 8.20 -5.82 20.28
C SER A 276 9.73 -5.84 20.20
N ASP A 277 10.36 -6.98 19.93
CA ASP A 277 11.79 -7.08 19.69
C ASP A 277 12.06 -6.90 18.19
N PRO A 278 12.72 -5.79 17.76
CA PRO A 278 12.92 -5.50 16.35
C PRO A 278 13.68 -6.59 15.58
N GLU A 279 14.67 -7.21 16.21
CA GLU A 279 15.47 -8.28 15.60
C GLU A 279 14.64 -9.55 15.40
N GLN A 280 13.79 -9.86 16.38
CA GLN A 280 12.89 -11.01 16.27
C GLN A 280 11.81 -10.75 15.20
N VAL A 281 11.18 -9.58 15.19
CA VAL A 281 10.20 -9.21 14.16
C VAL A 281 10.84 -9.29 12.77
N SER A 282 12.04 -8.70 12.62
CA SER A 282 12.84 -8.74 11.39
C SER A 282 13.03 -10.17 10.88
N LYS A 283 13.52 -11.05 11.74
CA LYS A 283 13.79 -12.44 11.38
C LYS A 283 12.52 -13.22 11.03
N LEU A 284 11.47 -13.08 11.82
CA LEU A 284 10.24 -13.86 11.62
C LEU A 284 9.42 -13.36 10.42
N ALA A 285 9.39 -12.06 10.20
CA ALA A 285 8.77 -11.48 8.99
C ALA A 285 9.47 -11.99 7.72
N TRP A 286 10.82 -12.11 7.73
CA TRP A 286 11.54 -12.67 6.60
C TRP A 286 11.24 -14.17 6.39
N GLN A 287 11.18 -14.96 7.47
CA GLN A 287 10.83 -16.38 7.35
C GLN A 287 9.42 -16.57 6.75
N TYR A 288 8.45 -15.77 7.20
CA TYR A 288 7.10 -15.77 6.64
C TYR A 288 7.10 -15.41 5.15
N ALA A 289 7.77 -14.30 4.79
CA ALA A 289 7.87 -13.87 3.39
C ALA A 289 8.56 -14.93 2.50
N SER A 290 9.62 -15.57 3.01
CA SER A 290 10.31 -16.65 2.29
C SER A 290 9.38 -17.82 2.00
N GLY A 291 8.52 -18.20 2.96
CA GLY A 291 7.52 -19.26 2.77
C GLY A 291 6.50 -18.90 1.69
N LEU A 292 6.00 -17.65 1.67
CA LEU A 292 5.11 -17.15 0.61
C LEU A 292 5.77 -17.18 -0.77
N GLN A 293 6.99 -16.63 -0.85
CA GLN A 293 7.71 -16.47 -2.12
C GLN A 293 8.11 -17.82 -2.73
N GLU A 294 8.41 -18.83 -1.92
CA GLU A 294 8.69 -20.19 -2.41
C GLU A 294 7.48 -20.82 -3.13
N LYS A 295 6.25 -20.37 -2.82
CA LYS A 295 5.02 -20.80 -3.50
C LYS A 295 4.63 -19.91 -4.67
N GLY A 296 5.46 -18.94 -5.04
CA GLY A 296 5.22 -18.02 -6.16
C GLY A 296 4.23 -16.89 -5.82
N VAL A 297 4.02 -16.61 -4.53
CA VAL A 297 3.22 -15.47 -4.06
C VAL A 297 4.16 -14.37 -3.60
N THR A 298 4.08 -13.20 -4.20
CA THR A 298 4.86 -12.02 -3.80
C THR A 298 4.46 -11.59 -2.39
N ALA A 299 5.44 -11.43 -1.51
CA ALA A 299 5.25 -10.86 -0.19
C ALA A 299 5.34 -9.33 -0.23
N CYS A 300 4.50 -8.64 0.52
CA CYS A 300 4.52 -7.18 0.67
C CYS A 300 4.68 -6.79 2.14
N TYR A 301 5.87 -6.30 2.50
CA TYR A 301 6.17 -5.84 3.86
C TYR A 301 5.41 -4.58 4.21
N LYS A 302 4.75 -4.54 5.38
CA LYS A 302 3.95 -3.41 5.82
C LYS A 302 4.01 -3.18 7.33
N HIS A 303 3.86 -1.90 7.75
CA HIS A 303 3.57 -0.66 7.04
C HIS A 303 4.74 0.31 7.21
N PHE A 304 5.54 0.54 6.19
CA PHE A 304 6.70 1.46 6.26
C PHE A 304 6.27 2.88 6.63
N PRO A 305 6.95 3.62 7.55
CA PRO A 305 8.19 3.25 8.24
C PRO A 305 8.00 2.52 9.58
N GLY A 306 6.81 2.06 9.92
CA GLY A 306 6.47 1.32 11.14
C GLY A 306 5.24 1.88 11.85
N HIS A 307 4.14 1.13 11.83
CA HIS A 307 2.87 1.47 12.48
C HIS A 307 2.79 0.95 13.93
N GLY A 308 3.67 0.03 14.30
CA GLY A 308 3.61 -0.67 15.59
C GLY A 308 3.98 0.19 16.80
N SER A 309 4.54 1.39 16.61
CA SER A 309 4.96 2.29 17.68
C SER A 309 4.18 3.60 17.75
N VAL A 310 3.04 3.72 17.04
CA VAL A 310 2.18 4.89 17.04
C VAL A 310 0.86 4.64 17.76
N GLU A 311 0.29 5.70 18.35
CA GLU A 311 -1.06 5.67 18.90
C GLU A 311 -2.08 5.98 17.81
N GLY A 312 -3.21 5.27 17.80
CA GLY A 312 -4.33 5.55 16.91
C GLY A 312 -4.48 4.56 15.77
N ASP A 313 -5.44 4.85 14.90
CA ASP A 313 -5.84 4.05 13.77
C ASP A 313 -5.80 4.89 12.50
N SER A 314 -4.90 4.57 11.57
CA SER A 314 -4.77 5.25 10.29
C SER A 314 -5.99 5.07 9.37
N HIS A 315 -6.85 4.07 9.64
CA HIS A 315 -8.14 3.94 8.97
C HIS A 315 -9.11 5.07 9.34
N GLU A 316 -8.98 5.65 10.53
CA GLU A 316 -9.90 6.67 11.05
C GLU A 316 -9.32 8.10 11.02
N THR A 317 -8.00 8.24 11.18
CA THR A 317 -7.33 9.55 11.25
C THR A 317 -5.86 9.45 10.87
N THR A 318 -5.22 10.58 10.59
CA THR A 318 -3.76 10.65 10.45
C THR A 318 -3.12 10.27 11.79
N VAL A 319 -2.13 9.39 11.76
CA VAL A 319 -1.32 8.99 12.92
C VAL A 319 0.10 9.49 12.73
N SER A 320 0.79 9.80 13.84
CA SER A 320 2.13 10.38 13.80
C SER A 320 3.15 9.53 14.54
N GLN A 321 4.26 9.23 13.88
CA GLN A 321 5.46 8.66 14.45
C GLN A 321 6.39 9.79 14.87
N ASN A 322 6.55 10.00 16.17
CA ASN A 322 7.34 11.10 16.73
C ASN A 322 8.76 10.68 17.15
N LYS A 323 9.27 9.59 16.61
CA LYS A 323 10.65 9.16 16.81
C LYS A 323 11.61 10.00 15.95
N THR A 324 12.79 10.29 16.49
CA THR A 324 13.90 10.81 15.68
C THR A 324 14.34 9.77 14.66
N ARG A 325 15.16 10.20 13.70
CA ARG A 325 15.73 9.29 12.70
C ARG A 325 16.50 8.15 13.36
N GLU A 326 17.35 8.45 14.35
CA GLU A 326 18.16 7.47 15.05
C GLU A 326 17.30 6.47 15.86
N GLU A 327 16.21 6.93 16.47
CA GLU A 327 15.28 6.07 17.19
C GLU A 327 14.51 5.14 16.24
N LEU A 328 14.13 5.63 15.07
CA LEU A 328 13.44 4.85 14.05
C LEU A 328 14.39 3.77 13.47
N GLU A 329 15.63 4.13 13.20
CA GLU A 329 16.68 3.21 12.73
C GLU A 329 17.03 2.12 13.74
N ALA A 330 16.96 2.44 15.03
CA ALA A 330 17.24 1.49 16.11
C ALA A 330 16.06 0.54 16.40
N SER A 331 14.92 0.70 15.75
CA SER A 331 13.72 -0.10 16.01
C SER A 331 12.92 -0.41 14.74
N ASP A 332 12.03 0.49 14.33
CA ASP A 332 10.98 0.21 13.32
C ASP A 332 11.56 -0.06 11.92
N LEU A 333 12.72 0.51 11.58
CA LEU A 333 13.37 0.27 10.28
C LEU A 333 14.19 -1.02 10.21
N ILE A 334 14.48 -1.69 11.32
CA ILE A 334 15.25 -2.94 11.33
C ILE A 334 14.60 -4.03 10.46
N PRO A 335 13.29 -4.33 10.57
CA PRO A 335 12.65 -5.32 9.71
C PRO A 335 12.71 -4.96 8.21
N PHE A 336 12.58 -3.68 7.87
CA PHE A 336 12.65 -3.23 6.47
C PHE A 336 14.07 -3.29 5.91
N ARG A 337 15.11 -2.97 6.71
CA ARG A 337 16.51 -3.15 6.28
C ARG A 337 16.82 -4.60 5.98
N ASN A 338 16.44 -5.50 6.88
CA ASN A 338 16.61 -6.94 6.66
C ASN A 338 15.87 -7.42 5.42
N ALA A 339 14.64 -6.94 5.20
CA ALA A 339 13.86 -7.25 4.02
C ALA A 339 14.58 -6.79 2.73
N ILE A 340 15.15 -5.59 2.72
CA ILE A 340 15.91 -5.03 1.59
C ILE A 340 17.18 -5.84 1.34
N GLU A 341 17.94 -6.19 2.39
CA GLU A 341 19.13 -7.02 2.30
C GLU A 341 18.86 -8.44 1.75
N ASN A 342 17.61 -8.89 1.83
CA ASN A 342 17.14 -10.18 1.32
C ASN A 342 16.24 -10.04 0.07
N ASP A 343 16.33 -8.93 -0.66
CA ASP A 343 15.64 -8.68 -1.93
C ASP A 343 14.12 -8.83 -1.86
N VAL A 344 13.49 -8.27 -0.82
CA VAL A 344 12.02 -8.22 -0.76
C VAL A 344 11.45 -7.47 -1.96
N HIS A 345 10.47 -8.05 -2.60
CA HIS A 345 9.94 -7.54 -3.86
C HIS A 345 9.04 -6.31 -3.71
N MET A 346 8.29 -6.19 -2.58
CA MET A 346 7.33 -5.12 -2.39
C MET A 346 7.32 -4.62 -0.94
N ILE A 347 7.26 -3.29 -0.77
CA ILE A 347 7.07 -2.62 0.52
C ILE A 347 5.86 -1.68 0.40
N MET A 348 4.95 -1.77 1.38
CA MET A 348 3.80 -0.89 1.50
C MET A 348 4.11 0.28 2.43
N ALA A 349 3.97 1.49 1.90
CA ALA A 349 4.10 2.73 2.65
C ALA A 349 2.79 3.10 3.36
N GLY A 350 2.83 3.14 4.68
CA GLY A 350 1.67 3.46 5.51
C GLY A 350 1.33 4.96 5.53
N HIS A 351 0.11 5.27 5.98
CA HIS A 351 -0.34 6.65 6.15
C HIS A 351 0.04 7.22 7.52
N ILE A 352 1.36 7.23 7.77
CA ILE A 352 1.99 7.61 9.04
C ILE A 352 2.85 8.85 8.79
N SER A 353 2.56 9.97 9.43
CA SER A 353 3.43 11.14 9.37
C SER A 353 4.65 10.98 10.27
N CYS A 354 5.79 11.54 9.85
CA CYS A 354 7.06 11.48 10.57
C CYS A 354 7.65 12.89 10.76
N PRO A 355 6.99 13.79 11.54
CA PRO A 355 7.33 15.21 11.58
C PRO A 355 8.75 15.50 12.06
N GLU A 356 9.33 14.65 12.91
CA GLU A 356 10.72 14.80 13.37
C GLU A 356 11.75 14.52 12.25
N ILE A 357 11.31 13.88 11.14
CA ILE A 357 12.17 13.55 9.99
C ILE A 357 11.84 14.47 8.81
N THR A 358 10.54 14.59 8.48
CA THR A 358 10.08 15.33 7.30
C THR A 358 9.94 16.84 7.55
N GLY A 359 9.73 17.24 8.83
CA GLY A 359 9.44 18.62 9.22
C GLY A 359 8.00 19.05 8.94
N ASP A 360 7.12 18.12 8.55
CA ASP A 360 5.70 18.33 8.28
C ASP A 360 4.86 17.11 8.67
N ASP A 361 3.53 17.21 8.54
CA ASP A 361 2.58 16.16 8.88
C ASP A 361 2.14 15.33 7.64
N VAL A 362 2.86 15.41 6.53
CA VAL A 362 2.56 14.62 5.32
C VAL A 362 2.81 13.14 5.63
N PRO A 363 1.85 12.24 5.36
CA PRO A 363 2.04 10.81 5.60
C PRO A 363 3.13 10.23 4.71
N ALA A 364 3.84 9.20 5.20
CA ALA A 364 4.96 8.56 4.52
C ALA A 364 4.63 8.15 3.09
N SER A 365 3.43 7.61 2.83
CA SER A 365 2.93 7.24 1.51
C SER A 365 2.84 8.39 0.49
N LEU A 366 2.93 9.65 0.94
CA LEU A 366 2.85 10.87 0.13
C LEU A 366 4.08 11.77 0.31
N SER A 367 5.07 11.34 1.08
CA SER A 367 6.27 12.11 1.42
C SER A 367 7.48 11.68 0.59
N SER A 368 8.01 12.58 -0.24
CA SER A 368 9.25 12.33 -0.98
C SER A 368 10.45 12.09 -0.06
N VAL A 369 10.48 12.74 1.10
CA VAL A 369 11.52 12.50 2.10
C VAL A 369 11.47 11.04 2.57
N MET A 370 10.28 10.50 2.84
CA MET A 370 10.17 9.11 3.33
C MET A 370 10.36 8.08 2.21
N LEU A 371 9.78 8.29 1.03
CA LEU A 371 9.81 7.29 -0.06
C LEU A 371 11.08 7.38 -0.90
N THR A 372 11.51 8.60 -1.27
CA THR A 372 12.68 8.79 -2.11
C THR A 372 13.95 8.88 -1.27
N ASP A 373 14.06 9.88 -0.37
CA ASP A 373 15.32 10.12 0.31
C ASP A 373 15.64 8.97 1.29
N VAL A 374 14.65 8.54 2.13
CA VAL A 374 14.88 7.51 3.15
C VAL A 374 14.85 6.10 2.57
N LEU A 375 13.71 5.67 1.97
CA LEU A 375 13.54 4.28 1.57
C LEU A 375 14.35 3.94 0.31
N ARG A 376 14.29 4.80 -0.72
CA ARG A 376 14.96 4.54 -1.99
C ARG A 376 16.46 4.79 -1.91
N ASP A 377 16.87 6.03 -1.53
CA ASP A 377 18.27 6.45 -1.64
C ASP A 377 19.12 5.99 -0.46
N GLU A 378 18.69 6.23 0.80
CA GLU A 378 19.51 5.91 1.98
C GLU A 378 19.46 4.43 2.37
N MET A 379 18.28 3.78 2.26
CA MET A 379 18.14 2.35 2.54
C MET A 379 18.45 1.48 1.32
N GLY A 380 18.53 2.06 0.11
CA GLY A 380 18.91 1.37 -1.12
C GLY A 380 17.84 0.42 -1.65
N TYR A 381 16.55 0.69 -1.39
CA TYR A 381 15.48 -0.19 -1.84
C TYR A 381 15.21 -0.08 -3.34
N GLU A 382 15.34 -1.18 -4.08
CA GLU A 382 15.13 -1.23 -5.52
C GLU A 382 13.82 -1.92 -5.95
N GLY A 383 13.07 -2.53 -5.03
CA GLY A 383 11.78 -3.17 -5.29
C GLY A 383 10.63 -2.18 -5.45
N VAL A 384 9.41 -2.69 -5.52
CA VAL A 384 8.18 -1.90 -5.69
C VAL A 384 7.76 -1.24 -4.39
N ILE A 385 7.56 0.08 -4.40
CA ILE A 385 6.91 0.83 -3.33
C ILE A 385 5.43 1.00 -3.70
N ILE A 386 4.54 0.40 -2.91
CA ILE A 386 3.09 0.59 -3.04
C ILE A 386 2.57 1.40 -1.86
N THR A 387 1.57 2.24 -2.07
CA THR A 387 0.90 2.93 -0.95
C THR A 387 -0.01 1.97 -0.19
N ASP A 388 -0.31 2.24 1.06
CA ASP A 388 -1.48 1.69 1.73
C ASP A 388 -2.76 2.23 1.06
N SER A 389 -3.92 1.69 1.43
CA SER A 389 -5.20 2.00 0.81
C SER A 389 -5.59 3.47 0.87
N PHE A 390 -5.82 4.10 -0.27
CA PHE A 390 -6.29 5.48 -0.34
C PHE A 390 -7.78 5.65 -0.03
N LEU A 391 -8.50 4.57 0.30
CA LEU A 391 -9.83 4.64 0.91
C LEU A 391 -9.76 5.06 2.39
N MET A 392 -8.58 4.98 3.03
CA MET A 392 -8.42 5.30 4.45
C MET A 392 -8.58 6.79 4.72
N LYS A 393 -9.21 7.13 5.87
CA LYS A 393 -9.49 8.52 6.23
C LYS A 393 -8.24 9.36 6.48
N ALA A 394 -7.12 8.75 6.81
CA ALA A 394 -5.84 9.43 6.91
C ALA A 394 -5.47 10.15 5.59
N VAL A 395 -5.82 9.57 4.44
CA VAL A 395 -5.62 10.19 3.13
C VAL A 395 -6.79 11.06 2.75
N THR A 396 -8.02 10.53 2.74
CA THR A 396 -9.19 11.26 2.22
C THR A 396 -9.53 12.54 3.00
N ASN A 397 -9.13 12.64 4.28
CA ASN A 397 -9.27 13.87 5.07
C ASN A 397 -8.21 14.92 4.70
N THR A 398 -7.00 14.52 4.31
CA THR A 398 -5.88 15.42 3.98
C THR A 398 -5.87 15.78 2.49
N TYR A 399 -6.17 14.80 1.64
CA TYR A 399 -6.27 14.90 0.20
C TYR A 399 -7.66 14.42 -0.24
N PRO A 400 -8.68 15.29 -0.16
CA PRO A 400 -10.06 14.89 -0.52
C PRO A 400 -10.28 14.68 -2.02
N ASP A 401 -9.37 15.15 -2.88
CA ASP A 401 -9.36 14.91 -4.31
C ASP A 401 -8.53 13.64 -4.61
N PRO A 402 -9.15 12.56 -5.12
CA PRO A 402 -8.44 11.31 -5.41
C PRO A 402 -7.34 11.45 -6.46
N GLY A 403 -7.51 12.38 -7.39
CA GLY A 403 -6.54 12.67 -8.42
C GLY A 403 -5.29 13.35 -7.85
N GLU A 404 -5.48 14.37 -7.00
CA GLU A 404 -4.37 15.04 -6.31
C GLU A 404 -3.59 14.06 -5.42
N ALA A 405 -4.28 13.18 -4.71
CA ALA A 405 -3.65 12.15 -3.87
C ALA A 405 -2.78 11.20 -4.69
N ALA A 406 -3.29 10.66 -5.80
CA ALA A 406 -2.57 9.74 -6.65
C ALA A 406 -1.34 10.40 -7.30
N VAL A 407 -1.49 11.61 -7.83
CA VAL A 407 -0.38 12.39 -8.39
C VAL A 407 0.69 12.67 -7.35
N ALA A 408 0.29 13.02 -6.10
CA ALA A 408 1.21 13.27 -4.99
C ALA A 408 2.02 12.02 -4.64
N ALA A 409 1.38 10.83 -4.57
CA ALA A 409 2.06 9.57 -4.30
C ALA A 409 3.14 9.23 -5.33
N ILE A 410 2.79 9.31 -6.63
CA ILE A 410 3.74 9.00 -7.71
C ILE A 410 4.90 9.99 -7.71
N ARG A 411 4.65 11.27 -7.46
CA ARG A 411 5.70 12.30 -7.31
C ARG A 411 6.58 12.07 -6.09
N ALA A 412 6.01 11.55 -5.01
CA ALA A 412 6.75 11.25 -3.79
C ALA A 412 7.68 10.04 -3.92
N GLY A 413 7.51 9.21 -4.96
CA GLY A 413 8.35 8.04 -5.20
C GLY A 413 7.63 6.69 -5.12
N ALA A 414 6.31 6.66 -4.87
CA ALA A 414 5.54 5.42 -4.95
C ALA A 414 5.50 4.90 -6.39
N ASP A 415 5.66 3.61 -6.56
CA ASP A 415 5.54 2.94 -7.87
C ASP A 415 4.10 2.55 -8.17
N MET A 416 3.33 2.24 -7.12
CA MET A 416 1.92 1.86 -7.27
C MET A 416 1.05 2.54 -6.22
N VAL A 417 -0.21 2.81 -6.59
CA VAL A 417 -1.27 3.33 -5.73
C VAL A 417 -2.29 2.23 -5.47
N LEU A 418 -2.54 1.93 -4.19
CA LEU A 418 -3.52 0.93 -3.77
C LEU A 418 -4.88 1.58 -3.50
N MET A 419 -5.94 1.05 -4.14
CA MET A 419 -7.34 1.40 -3.91
C MET A 419 -7.59 2.92 -3.82
N PRO A 420 -7.35 3.71 -4.89
CA PRO A 420 -7.69 5.13 -4.88
C PRO A 420 -9.19 5.33 -4.55
N ALA A 421 -9.54 6.43 -3.88
CA ALA A 421 -10.92 6.68 -3.46
C ALA A 421 -11.91 6.76 -4.64
N ASP A 422 -11.43 7.22 -5.80
CA ASP A 422 -12.07 7.09 -7.11
C ASP A 422 -10.99 6.71 -8.13
N PHE A 423 -11.07 5.49 -8.67
CA PHE A 423 -10.07 4.99 -9.61
C PHE A 423 -10.01 5.81 -10.90
N HIS A 424 -11.17 6.14 -11.45
CA HIS A 424 -11.21 6.84 -12.73
C HIS A 424 -10.71 8.28 -12.61
N GLU A 425 -11.00 8.95 -11.51
CA GLU A 425 -10.49 10.29 -11.22
C GLU A 425 -8.97 10.26 -10.98
N ALA A 426 -8.49 9.34 -10.17
CA ALA A 426 -7.05 9.14 -9.91
C ALA A 426 -6.26 8.81 -11.19
N TYR A 427 -6.75 7.84 -11.98
CA TYR A 427 -6.13 7.46 -13.25
C TYR A 427 -6.05 8.64 -14.22
N ASN A 428 -7.16 9.37 -14.41
CA ASN A 428 -7.21 10.50 -15.34
C ASN A 428 -6.29 11.66 -14.89
N ALA A 429 -6.17 11.88 -13.57
CA ALA A 429 -5.27 12.90 -13.02
C ALA A 429 -3.80 12.56 -13.27
N VAL A 430 -3.38 11.30 -12.98
CA VAL A 430 -2.01 10.84 -13.26
C VAL A 430 -1.73 10.89 -14.76
N LEU A 431 -2.63 10.42 -15.62
CA LEU A 431 -2.49 10.48 -17.07
C LEU A 431 -2.34 11.92 -17.57
N SER A 432 -3.12 12.85 -17.00
CA SER A 432 -3.01 14.28 -17.32
C SER A 432 -1.67 14.86 -16.87
N ALA A 433 -1.19 14.49 -15.67
CA ALA A 433 0.09 14.95 -15.14
C ALA A 433 1.27 14.45 -16.00
N VAL A 434 1.21 13.19 -16.47
CA VAL A 434 2.22 12.66 -17.41
C VAL A 434 2.14 13.36 -18.76
N SER A 435 0.94 13.53 -19.31
CA SER A 435 0.74 14.17 -20.63
C SER A 435 1.15 15.65 -20.65
N SER A 436 1.07 16.35 -19.50
CA SER A 436 1.50 17.74 -19.36
C SER A 436 3.00 17.89 -19.06
N GLY A 437 3.69 16.81 -18.71
CA GLY A 437 5.08 16.82 -18.24
C GLY A 437 5.23 17.21 -16.75
N ASP A 438 4.15 17.25 -16.00
CA ASP A 438 4.16 17.44 -14.56
C ASP A 438 4.74 16.21 -13.81
N ILE A 439 4.56 15.03 -14.39
CA ILE A 439 5.28 13.80 -14.09
C ILE A 439 5.99 13.41 -15.38
N GLU A 440 7.31 13.29 -15.33
CA GLU A 440 8.08 12.85 -16.49
C GLU A 440 7.69 11.40 -16.85
N GLU A 441 7.52 11.09 -18.15
CA GLU A 441 7.21 9.71 -18.57
C GLU A 441 8.29 8.73 -18.13
N SER A 442 9.56 9.18 -18.06
CA SER A 442 10.68 8.41 -17.53
C SER A 442 10.45 7.94 -16.09
N ARG A 443 9.76 8.74 -15.24
CA ARG A 443 9.40 8.36 -13.87
C ARG A 443 8.38 7.20 -13.87
N VAL A 444 7.45 7.20 -14.82
CA VAL A 444 6.50 6.08 -15.00
C VAL A 444 7.25 4.83 -15.48
N ASP A 445 8.17 4.98 -16.45
CA ASP A 445 8.99 3.88 -16.95
C ASP A 445 9.88 3.27 -15.85
N GLU A 446 10.41 4.09 -14.92
CA GLU A 446 11.13 3.59 -13.74
C GLU A 446 10.26 2.71 -12.84
N SER A 447 9.03 3.13 -12.56
CA SER A 447 8.07 2.30 -11.82
C SER A 447 7.75 1.00 -12.55
N LEU A 448 7.55 1.07 -13.86
CA LEU A 448 7.27 -0.11 -14.67
C LEU A 448 8.41 -1.11 -14.67
N ARG A 449 9.68 -0.66 -14.70
CA ARG A 449 10.83 -1.56 -14.57
C ARG A 449 10.77 -2.37 -13.28
N ARG A 450 10.50 -1.72 -12.14
CA ARG A 450 10.37 -2.40 -10.84
C ARG A 450 9.18 -3.35 -10.81
N ILE A 451 8.02 -2.89 -11.28
CA ILE A 451 6.79 -3.69 -11.35
C ILE A 451 6.99 -4.92 -12.23
N LEU A 452 7.63 -4.75 -13.40
CA LEU A 452 7.87 -5.85 -14.33
C LEU A 452 8.91 -6.84 -13.80
N LYS A 453 9.97 -6.38 -13.12
CA LYS A 453 10.92 -7.28 -12.44
C LYS A 453 10.19 -8.23 -11.50
N VAL A 454 9.33 -7.71 -10.63
CA VAL A 454 8.54 -8.55 -9.71
C VAL A 454 7.58 -9.48 -10.46
N LYS A 455 6.85 -8.97 -11.44
CA LYS A 455 5.87 -9.76 -12.22
C LYS A 455 6.51 -10.89 -13.04
N LEU A 456 7.75 -10.73 -13.44
CA LEU A 456 8.53 -11.74 -14.18
C LEU A 456 9.32 -12.68 -13.26
N GLY A 457 9.21 -12.50 -11.94
CA GLY A 457 9.79 -13.38 -10.92
C GLY A 457 11.29 -13.14 -10.69
N ARG A 458 11.72 -11.88 -10.73
CA ARG A 458 13.13 -11.51 -10.52
C ARG A 458 13.31 -10.28 -9.64
#